data_5a921c6f0e123678d64cd80b7fd81c2d
#
_entry.id   5a921c6f0e123678d64cd80b7fd81c2d
#
_cell.length_a   1.000
_cell.length_b   1.000
_cell.length_c   1.000
_cell.angle_alpha   90.00
_cell.angle_beta   90.00
_cell.angle_gamma   90.00
#
_symmetry.space_group_name_H-M   'P 1'
#
loop_
_entity.id
_entity.type
_entity.pdbx_description
1 polymer ?
#
loop_
_entity_poly.entity_id
_entity_poly.type
_entity_poly.pdbx_seq_one_letter_code
_entity_poly.pdbx_strand_id
1 'polypeptide(L)'
;MENTREPIFNVPSVVLGLVAFLCIVHVMVTFVLPEDASETLFELFAFEPLRYYASNVLEGPLRGGVPADIWTFVTYAFLHVNLTHLVFNLIWLVAFGTPVARRFGTWRFLAFFAFTAATGALAHLVSHVGENVPAIGASAAVLGMMAAAMRFIFQPGGPLGFLRLSETKTYQVPAKPLGAMLRDPRMLLFVFVWLGLNVLLGLPLFSMPGVEGSVAWQAHLGGFLGGLLAFAAFDPVPTLPATENGLDADAQSTDDASS
;
A
#
# COMPACT_ATOMS: atom_id res chain seq x y z
N MET A 1 17.00 35.79 11.23
CA MET A 1 16.25 35.03 10.21
C MET A 1 17.03 33.75 9.94
N GLU A 2 16.66 32.71 10.63
CA GLU A 2 17.26 31.38 10.43
C GLU A 2 16.78 30.84 9.10
N ASN A 3 17.67 30.75 8.13
CA ASN A 3 17.41 30.24 6.80
C ASN A 3 17.42 28.70 6.86
N THR A 4 16.37 28.12 7.46
CA THR A 4 16.17 26.67 7.47
C THR A 4 15.82 26.25 6.05
N ARG A 5 16.82 25.93 5.23
CA ARG A 5 16.65 25.22 3.98
C ARG A 5 16.01 23.87 4.31
N GLU A 6 14.70 23.75 4.11
CA GLU A 6 14.07 22.45 4.18
C GLU A 6 14.73 21.52 3.15
N PRO A 7 15.11 20.29 3.55
CA PRO A 7 15.74 19.36 2.62
C PRO A 7 14.76 19.03 1.49
N ILE A 8 15.26 19.00 0.24
CA ILE A 8 14.49 18.73 -0.99
C ILE A 8 13.77 17.37 -0.92
N PHE A 9 14.32 16.42 -0.14
CA PHE A 9 13.73 15.12 0.15
C PHE A 9 13.40 15.01 1.65
N ASN A 10 12.24 15.54 2.02
CA ASN A 10 11.75 15.41 3.39
C ASN A 10 10.92 14.11 3.53
N VAL A 11 11.55 12.94 3.35
CA VAL A 11 10.91 11.63 3.52
C VAL A 11 10.98 11.22 4.99
N PRO A 12 9.87 10.79 5.62
CA PRO A 12 9.87 10.34 7.01
C PRO A 12 10.86 9.21 7.27
N SER A 13 11.51 9.23 8.44
CA SER A 13 12.53 8.23 8.80
C SER A 13 12.01 6.79 8.76
N VAL A 14 10.74 6.57 9.08
CA VAL A 14 10.12 5.23 9.00
C VAL A 14 10.03 4.71 7.57
N VAL A 15 9.77 5.59 6.60
CA VAL A 15 9.74 5.21 5.17
C VAL A 15 11.15 4.91 4.69
N LEU A 16 12.14 5.76 5.04
CA LEU A 16 13.55 5.50 4.72
C LEU A 16 14.07 4.22 5.37
N GLY A 17 13.68 3.96 6.62
CA GLY A 17 14.02 2.73 7.33
C GLY A 17 13.45 1.48 6.63
N LEU A 18 12.19 1.56 6.17
CA LEU A 18 11.57 0.47 5.42
C LEU A 18 12.22 0.28 4.05
N VAL A 19 12.53 1.36 3.32
CA VAL A 19 13.29 1.31 2.06
C VAL A 19 14.65 0.64 2.27
N ALA A 20 15.41 1.06 3.29
CA ALA A 20 16.70 0.46 3.60
C ALA A 20 16.56 -1.03 3.96
N PHE A 21 15.56 -1.40 4.75
CA PHE A 21 15.29 -2.78 5.13
C PHE A 21 15.00 -3.66 3.89
N LEU A 22 14.12 -3.20 2.98
CA LEU A 22 13.81 -3.92 1.74
C LEU A 22 15.06 -4.10 0.85
N CYS A 23 15.88 -3.04 0.73
CA CYS A 23 17.16 -3.14 0.00
C CYS A 23 18.11 -4.15 0.64
N ILE A 24 18.26 -4.13 1.97
CA ILE A 24 19.13 -5.06 2.70
C ILE A 24 18.64 -6.50 2.50
N VAL A 25 17.35 -6.76 2.68
CA VAL A 25 16.79 -8.10 2.47
C VAL A 25 17.07 -8.58 1.04
N HIS A 26 16.81 -7.75 0.03
CA HIS A 26 17.05 -8.11 -1.36
C HIS A 26 18.53 -8.39 -1.65
N VAL A 27 19.43 -7.55 -1.15
CA VAL A 27 20.89 -7.76 -1.32
C VAL A 27 21.33 -9.06 -0.63
N MET A 28 20.85 -9.30 0.59
CA MET A 28 21.17 -10.53 1.33
C MET A 28 20.73 -11.77 0.57
N VAL A 29 19.47 -11.79 0.11
CA VAL A 29 18.88 -12.95 -0.57
C VAL A 29 19.50 -13.19 -1.95
N THR A 30 19.81 -12.12 -2.69
CA THR A 30 20.25 -12.24 -4.09
C THR A 30 21.76 -12.40 -4.24
N PHE A 31 22.57 -11.79 -3.35
CA PHE A 31 24.02 -11.67 -3.56
C PHE A 31 24.87 -12.25 -2.44
N VAL A 32 24.34 -12.46 -1.26
CA VAL A 32 25.13 -12.85 -0.07
C VAL A 32 24.87 -14.29 0.33
N LEU A 33 23.59 -14.70 0.36
CA LEU A 33 23.24 -16.06 0.79
C LEU A 33 23.55 -17.09 -0.31
N PRO A 34 24.00 -18.31 0.06
CA PRO A 34 24.02 -19.45 -0.85
C PRO A 34 22.59 -19.76 -1.38
N GLU A 35 22.50 -20.38 -2.55
CA GLU A 35 21.24 -20.66 -3.24
C GLU A 35 20.27 -21.47 -2.36
N ASP A 36 20.75 -22.54 -1.70
CA ASP A 36 19.95 -23.35 -0.79
C ASP A 36 19.38 -22.59 0.42
N ALA A 37 20.14 -21.64 0.95
CA ALA A 37 19.70 -20.76 2.03
C ALA A 37 18.65 -19.74 1.52
N SER A 38 18.83 -19.20 0.31
CA SER A 38 17.88 -18.30 -0.33
C SER A 38 16.54 -19.00 -0.63
N GLU A 39 16.59 -20.21 -1.19
CA GLU A 39 15.40 -21.03 -1.42
C GLU A 39 14.66 -21.33 -0.09
N THR A 40 15.39 -21.73 0.94
CA THR A 40 14.82 -21.96 2.28
C THR A 40 14.14 -20.69 2.82
N LEU A 41 14.72 -19.51 2.58
CA LEU A 41 14.17 -18.25 3.03
C LEU A 41 12.88 -17.91 2.27
N PHE A 42 12.83 -18.15 0.94
CA PHE A 42 11.59 -18.00 0.18
C PHE A 42 10.50 -18.96 0.68
N GLU A 43 10.80 -20.22 0.90
CA GLU A 43 9.85 -21.21 1.45
C GLU A 43 9.28 -20.81 2.82
N LEU A 44 10.10 -20.17 3.67
CA LEU A 44 9.69 -19.76 5.03
C LEU A 44 8.90 -18.44 5.06
N PHE A 45 9.17 -17.51 4.15
CA PHE A 45 8.69 -16.13 4.26
C PHE A 45 7.83 -15.66 3.10
N ALA A 46 7.82 -16.33 1.92
CA ALA A 46 6.86 -16.05 0.87
C ALA A 46 5.45 -16.52 1.28
N PHE A 47 4.44 -15.86 0.74
CA PHE A 47 3.06 -16.27 0.97
C PHE A 47 2.67 -17.33 -0.05
N GLU A 48 2.37 -18.55 0.43
CA GLU A 48 2.06 -19.71 -0.40
C GLU A 48 0.63 -20.21 -0.09
N PRO A 49 -0.36 -20.06 -1.01
CA PRO A 49 -1.72 -20.53 -0.78
C PRO A 49 -1.83 -22.03 -0.53
N LEU A 50 -0.96 -22.84 -1.17
CA LEU A 50 -0.94 -24.29 -0.97
C LEU A 50 -0.69 -24.66 0.50
N ARG A 51 0.02 -23.84 1.26
CA ARG A 51 0.32 -24.04 2.69
C ARG A 51 -0.92 -24.36 3.52
N TYR A 52 -2.06 -23.74 3.20
CA TYR A 52 -3.30 -23.90 3.95
C TYR A 52 -4.11 -25.14 3.55
N TYR A 53 -3.67 -25.83 2.49
CA TYR A 53 -4.28 -27.05 1.96
C TYR A 53 -3.31 -28.24 1.94
N ALA A 54 -2.04 -28.02 2.24
CA ALA A 54 -0.98 -29.02 2.08
C ALA A 54 -1.17 -30.28 2.93
N SER A 55 -1.81 -30.16 4.10
CA SER A 55 -2.13 -31.31 4.96
C SER A 55 -3.02 -32.36 4.29
N ASN A 56 -3.71 -32.01 3.21
CA ASN A 56 -4.63 -32.88 2.46
C ASN A 56 -4.01 -33.42 1.16
N VAL A 57 -2.90 -32.82 0.69
CA VAL A 57 -2.34 -33.06 -0.64
C VAL A 57 -0.87 -33.48 -0.63
N LEU A 58 -0.10 -33.06 0.36
CA LEU A 58 1.34 -33.32 0.49
C LEU A 58 1.64 -34.26 1.64
N GLU A 59 2.72 -35.04 1.52
CA GLU A 59 3.22 -35.94 2.58
C GLU A 59 3.85 -35.22 3.77
N GLY A 60 3.28 -34.09 4.19
CA GLY A 60 3.72 -33.33 5.36
C GLY A 60 3.51 -31.82 5.24
N PRO A 61 3.67 -31.10 6.37
CA PRO A 61 3.55 -29.64 6.39
C PRO A 61 4.72 -28.98 5.64
N LEU A 62 4.45 -27.85 4.97
CA LEU A 62 5.50 -27.01 4.41
C LEU A 62 6.41 -26.47 5.49
N ARG A 63 7.66 -26.11 5.14
CA ARG A 63 8.66 -25.60 6.09
C ARG A 63 8.11 -24.47 6.96
N GLY A 64 8.47 -24.46 8.25
CA GLY A 64 8.04 -23.49 9.22
C GLY A 64 6.72 -23.82 9.93
N GLY A 65 5.93 -24.80 9.44
CA GLY A 65 4.70 -25.25 10.08
C GLY A 65 3.72 -24.12 10.41
N VAL A 66 2.86 -24.31 11.43
CA VAL A 66 1.83 -23.35 11.86
C VAL A 66 2.34 -21.92 12.12
N PRO A 67 3.52 -21.67 12.71
CA PRO A 67 4.01 -20.29 12.80
C PRO A 67 4.16 -19.61 11.44
N ALA A 68 4.64 -20.31 10.42
CA ALA A 68 4.79 -19.76 9.08
C ALA A 68 3.42 -19.46 8.41
N ASP A 69 2.39 -20.22 8.75
CA ASP A 69 1.02 -19.95 8.29
C ASP A 69 0.49 -18.58 8.77
N ILE A 70 1.06 -18.06 9.87
CA ILE A 70 0.69 -16.76 10.42
C ILE A 70 1.57 -15.64 9.88
N TRP A 71 2.90 -15.76 10.00
CA TRP A 71 3.76 -14.63 9.66
C TRP A 71 3.86 -14.36 8.16
N THR A 72 3.65 -15.38 7.31
CA THR A 72 3.71 -15.21 5.84
C THR A 72 2.68 -14.24 5.30
N PHE A 73 1.58 -13.98 6.01
CA PHE A 73 0.64 -12.91 5.67
C PHE A 73 1.27 -11.51 5.60
N VAL A 74 2.42 -11.32 6.25
CA VAL A 74 3.13 -10.03 6.28
C VAL A 74 4.52 -10.14 5.68
N THR A 75 5.25 -11.22 5.96
CA THR A 75 6.67 -11.34 5.61
C THR A 75 6.94 -11.40 4.13
N TYR A 76 6.01 -11.91 3.34
CA TYR A 76 6.11 -11.95 1.88
C TYR A 76 6.33 -10.56 1.26
N ALA A 77 5.81 -9.51 1.92
CA ALA A 77 5.97 -8.13 1.50
C ALA A 77 7.42 -7.63 1.53
N PHE A 78 8.32 -8.35 2.19
CA PHE A 78 9.73 -7.97 2.28
C PHE A 78 10.61 -8.64 1.23
N LEU A 79 10.11 -9.66 0.52
CA LEU A 79 10.83 -10.40 -0.51
C LEU A 79 10.55 -9.82 -1.89
N HIS A 80 11.55 -9.82 -2.77
CA HIS A 80 11.41 -9.34 -4.15
C HIS A 80 12.16 -10.27 -5.11
N VAL A 81 11.51 -10.66 -6.21
CA VAL A 81 12.06 -11.61 -7.18
C VAL A 81 13.32 -11.07 -7.89
N ASN A 82 13.36 -9.78 -8.19
CA ASN A 82 14.48 -9.13 -8.87
C ASN A 82 14.56 -7.64 -8.56
N LEU A 83 15.64 -6.99 -9.02
CA LEU A 83 15.89 -5.57 -8.79
C LEU A 83 14.81 -4.66 -9.38
N THR A 84 14.27 -4.99 -10.56
CA THR A 84 13.21 -4.21 -11.20
C THR A 84 11.95 -4.19 -10.32
N HIS A 85 11.54 -5.35 -9.82
CA HIS A 85 10.40 -5.48 -8.91
C HIS A 85 10.62 -4.68 -7.61
N LEU A 86 11.81 -4.77 -7.02
CA LEU A 86 12.16 -3.97 -5.84
C LEU A 86 12.06 -2.47 -6.14
N VAL A 87 12.71 -1.98 -7.19
CA VAL A 87 12.76 -0.55 -7.54
C VAL A 87 11.36 0.03 -7.73
N PHE A 88 10.49 -0.66 -8.45
CA PHE A 88 9.09 -0.22 -8.60
C PHE A 88 8.36 -0.12 -7.24
N ASN A 89 8.53 -1.13 -6.38
CA ASN A 89 7.94 -1.09 -5.04
C ASN A 89 8.50 0.08 -4.20
N LEU A 90 9.79 0.36 -4.27
CA LEU A 90 10.42 1.47 -3.54
C LEU A 90 9.93 2.84 -4.03
N ILE A 91 9.82 3.04 -5.34
CA ILE A 91 9.30 4.29 -5.93
C ILE A 91 7.88 4.55 -5.40
N TRP A 92 7.01 3.57 -5.48
CA TRP A 92 5.62 3.70 -5.01
C TRP A 92 5.50 3.79 -3.49
N LEU A 93 6.36 3.08 -2.74
CA LEU A 93 6.45 3.19 -1.29
C LEU A 93 6.84 4.62 -0.87
N VAL A 94 7.82 5.22 -1.51
CA VAL A 94 8.21 6.62 -1.23
C VAL A 94 7.08 7.57 -1.61
N ALA A 95 6.44 7.38 -2.77
CA ALA A 95 5.39 8.27 -3.26
C ALA A 95 4.13 8.24 -2.37
N PHE A 96 3.63 7.07 -2.00
CA PHE A 96 2.38 6.92 -1.24
C PHE A 96 2.61 6.69 0.25
N GLY A 97 3.70 6.04 0.62
CA GLY A 97 4.06 5.84 2.02
C GLY A 97 4.42 7.14 2.74
N THR A 98 5.08 8.08 2.07
CA THR A 98 5.45 9.38 2.67
C THR A 98 4.24 10.15 3.19
N PRO A 99 3.19 10.44 2.39
CA PRO A 99 2.02 11.16 2.89
C PRO A 99 1.30 10.39 4.01
N VAL A 100 1.19 9.06 3.90
CA VAL A 100 0.56 8.23 4.93
C VAL A 100 1.37 8.24 6.23
N ALA A 101 2.70 8.10 6.16
CA ALA A 101 3.57 8.14 7.35
C ALA A 101 3.53 9.51 8.04
N ARG A 102 3.47 10.62 7.29
CA ARG A 102 3.31 11.96 7.85
C ARG A 102 1.97 12.16 8.55
N ARG A 103 0.92 11.53 8.06
CA ARG A 103 -0.41 11.60 8.64
C ARG A 103 -0.57 10.68 9.84
N PHE A 104 -0.15 9.43 9.73
CA PHE A 104 -0.39 8.39 10.72
C PHE A 104 0.66 8.37 11.85
N GLY A 105 1.88 8.85 11.57
CA GLY A 105 3.04 8.63 12.44
C GLY A 105 3.58 7.20 12.32
N THR A 106 4.74 6.95 12.93
CA THR A 106 5.54 5.73 12.71
C THR A 106 4.78 4.44 12.99
N TRP A 107 4.17 4.31 14.18
CA TRP A 107 3.59 3.02 14.59
C TRP A 107 2.31 2.66 13.86
N ARG A 108 1.44 3.65 13.62
CA ARG A 108 0.22 3.42 12.82
C ARG A 108 0.57 3.14 11.36
N PHE A 109 1.60 3.79 10.82
CA PHE A 109 2.09 3.51 9.47
C PHE A 109 2.59 2.07 9.33
N LEU A 110 3.41 1.56 10.26
CA LEU A 110 3.90 0.18 10.25
C LEU A 110 2.76 -0.84 10.44
N ALA A 111 1.84 -0.57 11.37
CA ALA A 111 0.67 -1.42 11.57
C ALA A 111 -0.25 -1.43 10.33
N PHE A 112 -0.41 -0.29 9.66
CA PHE A 112 -1.17 -0.17 8.43
C PHE A 112 -0.50 -0.90 7.26
N PHE A 113 0.84 -0.82 7.14
CA PHE A 113 1.62 -1.61 6.18
C PHE A 113 1.37 -3.10 6.37
N ALA A 114 1.51 -3.60 7.60
CA ALA A 114 1.29 -5.01 7.91
C ALA A 114 -0.16 -5.44 7.67
N PHE A 115 -1.13 -4.60 8.03
CA PHE A 115 -2.56 -4.86 7.80
C PHE A 115 -2.87 -4.97 6.31
N THR A 116 -2.41 -4.03 5.50
CA THR A 116 -2.69 -4.02 4.06
C THR A 116 -1.91 -5.11 3.30
N ALA A 117 -0.72 -5.50 3.78
CA ALA A 117 -0.07 -6.71 3.33
C ALA A 117 -0.94 -7.95 3.62
N ALA A 118 -1.43 -8.09 4.84
CA ALA A 118 -2.24 -9.23 5.25
C ALA A 118 -3.57 -9.32 4.47
N THR A 119 -4.24 -8.20 4.19
CA THR A 119 -5.45 -8.21 3.34
C THR A 119 -5.14 -8.56 1.89
N GLY A 120 -3.96 -8.19 1.39
CA GLY A 120 -3.46 -8.63 0.09
C GLY A 120 -3.24 -10.14 0.05
N ALA A 121 -2.53 -10.69 1.03
CA ALA A 121 -2.33 -12.12 1.16
C ALA A 121 -3.65 -12.90 1.28
N LEU A 122 -4.60 -12.37 2.04
CA LEU A 122 -5.94 -12.98 2.17
C LEU A 122 -6.68 -13.02 0.83
N ALA A 123 -6.66 -11.94 0.06
CA ALA A 123 -7.27 -11.91 -1.27
C ALA A 123 -6.60 -12.91 -2.22
N HIS A 124 -5.28 -13.03 -2.17
CA HIS A 124 -4.51 -14.00 -2.93
C HIS A 124 -4.87 -15.43 -2.53
N LEU A 125 -4.97 -15.72 -1.22
CA LEU A 125 -5.39 -17.02 -0.69
C LEU A 125 -6.76 -17.44 -1.22
N VAL A 126 -7.75 -16.54 -1.14
CA VAL A 126 -9.13 -16.84 -1.55
C VAL A 126 -9.23 -17.08 -3.06
N SER A 127 -8.40 -16.43 -3.85
CA SER A 127 -8.40 -16.57 -5.32
C SER A 127 -7.58 -17.75 -5.84
N HIS A 128 -6.66 -18.31 -5.03
CA HIS A 128 -5.76 -19.41 -5.43
C HIS A 128 -5.79 -20.58 -4.43
N VAL A 129 -7.01 -20.95 -4.03
CA VAL A 129 -7.24 -22.00 -3.04
C VAL A 129 -6.60 -23.32 -3.50
N GLY A 130 -5.61 -23.82 -2.76
CA GLY A 130 -4.93 -25.08 -3.03
C GLY A 130 -3.96 -25.06 -4.22
N GLU A 131 -3.68 -23.88 -4.76
CA GLU A 131 -2.72 -23.71 -5.86
C GLU A 131 -1.32 -23.41 -5.34
N ASN A 132 -0.29 -23.89 -6.04
CA ASN A 132 1.10 -23.55 -5.80
C ASN A 132 1.45 -22.28 -6.61
N VAL A 133 1.01 -21.13 -6.09
CA VAL A 133 1.23 -19.81 -6.72
C VAL A 133 1.73 -18.85 -5.62
N PRO A 134 3.03 -18.86 -5.31
CA PRO A 134 3.56 -18.00 -4.26
C PRO A 134 3.45 -16.52 -4.61
N ALA A 135 3.15 -15.69 -3.61
CA ALA A 135 3.18 -14.24 -3.71
C ALA A 135 4.35 -13.68 -2.91
N ILE A 136 5.04 -12.67 -3.48
CA ILE A 136 6.09 -11.87 -2.85
C ILE A 136 6.00 -10.42 -3.32
N GLY A 137 6.53 -9.49 -2.51
CA GLY A 137 6.62 -8.07 -2.83
C GLY A 137 5.76 -7.17 -1.96
N ALA A 138 6.22 -5.94 -1.75
CA ALA A 138 5.54 -4.93 -0.94
C ALA A 138 4.30 -4.33 -1.61
N SER A 139 4.01 -4.69 -2.85
CA SER A 139 3.05 -4.01 -3.72
C SER A 139 1.62 -3.95 -3.15
N ALA A 140 1.13 -5.02 -2.52
CA ALA A 140 -0.19 -4.99 -1.88
C ALA A 140 -0.26 -3.96 -0.74
N ALA A 141 0.78 -3.89 0.10
CA ALA A 141 0.87 -2.90 1.17
C ALA A 141 0.98 -1.47 0.60
N VAL A 142 1.79 -1.27 -0.43
CA VAL A 142 1.94 0.02 -1.13
C VAL A 142 0.62 0.48 -1.74
N LEU A 143 -0.17 -0.44 -2.29
CA LEU A 143 -1.49 -0.12 -2.83
C LEU A 143 -2.51 0.24 -1.74
N GLY A 144 -2.44 -0.40 -0.59
CA GLY A 144 -3.18 0.03 0.58
C GLY A 144 -2.82 1.46 1.00
N MET A 145 -1.54 1.82 0.98
CA MET A 145 -1.09 3.19 1.25
C MET A 145 -1.57 4.17 0.18
N MET A 146 -1.58 3.78 -1.08
CA MET A 146 -2.14 4.59 -2.17
C MET A 146 -3.63 4.87 -1.91
N ALA A 147 -4.41 3.85 -1.59
CA ALA A 147 -5.83 3.99 -1.25
C ALA A 147 -6.05 4.94 -0.05
N ALA A 148 -5.21 4.83 0.99
CA ALA A 148 -5.23 5.73 2.14
C ALA A 148 -4.88 7.17 1.76
N ALA A 149 -3.81 7.36 1.00
CA ALA A 149 -3.36 8.68 0.56
C ALA A 149 -4.42 9.43 -0.24
N MET A 150 -5.14 8.74 -1.13
CA MET A 150 -6.22 9.31 -1.94
C MET A 150 -7.33 9.97 -1.10
N ARG A 151 -7.53 9.56 0.15
CA ARG A 151 -8.54 10.11 1.04
C ARG A 151 -8.30 11.57 1.42
N PHE A 152 -7.05 12.06 1.35
CA PHE A 152 -6.68 13.39 1.84
C PHE A 152 -5.74 14.18 0.94
N ILE A 153 -4.94 13.56 0.06
CA ILE A 153 -3.91 14.29 -0.71
C ILE A 153 -4.47 15.30 -1.71
N PHE A 154 -5.66 15.04 -2.27
CA PHE A 154 -6.31 15.90 -3.26
C PHE A 154 -7.33 16.87 -2.64
N GLN A 155 -7.45 16.90 -1.30
CA GLN A 155 -8.38 17.80 -0.64
C GLN A 155 -7.93 19.27 -0.76
N PRO A 156 -8.84 20.23 -0.74
CA PRO A 156 -8.48 21.64 -0.54
C PRO A 156 -7.62 21.77 0.71
N GLY A 157 -6.47 22.43 0.60
CA GLY A 157 -5.48 22.50 1.68
C GLY A 157 -4.63 21.24 1.88
N GLY A 158 -4.89 20.16 1.15
CA GLY A 158 -4.07 18.96 1.16
C GLY A 158 -2.77 19.12 0.35
N PRO A 159 -1.84 18.15 0.43
CA PRO A 159 -0.50 18.25 -0.17
C PRO A 159 -0.50 18.51 -1.67
N LEU A 160 -1.42 17.93 -2.41
CA LEU A 160 -1.57 18.12 -3.87
C LEU A 160 -2.65 19.14 -4.24
N GLY A 161 -3.46 19.62 -3.27
CA GLY A 161 -4.51 20.59 -3.51
C GLY A 161 -3.97 21.92 -4.08
N PHE A 162 -2.77 22.36 -3.61
CA PHE A 162 -2.06 23.56 -4.07
C PHE A 162 -0.54 23.38 -4.08
N LEU A 163 -0.04 22.16 -4.28
CA LEU A 163 1.40 21.81 -4.31
C LEU A 163 2.17 22.21 -3.03
N ARG A 164 1.55 22.12 -1.86
CA ARG A 164 2.15 22.47 -0.57
C ARG A 164 2.78 21.25 0.12
N LEU A 165 3.63 20.52 -0.60
CA LEU A 165 4.20 19.24 -0.17
C LEU A 165 5.09 19.33 1.07
N SER A 166 5.63 20.51 1.41
CA SER A 166 6.54 20.72 2.54
C SER A 166 5.85 21.01 3.86
N GLU A 167 4.61 21.51 3.84
CA GLU A 167 3.92 21.93 5.06
C GLU A 167 3.29 20.72 5.79
N THR A 168 3.73 20.44 7.00
CA THR A 168 3.21 19.33 7.82
C THR A 168 1.69 19.43 8.05
N LYS A 169 1.15 20.64 8.16
CA LYS A 169 -0.29 20.89 8.37
C LYS A 169 -1.15 20.40 7.20
N THR A 170 -0.62 20.35 5.98
CA THR A 170 -1.38 19.89 4.80
C THR A 170 -1.72 18.39 4.84
N TYR A 171 -0.96 17.62 5.60
CA TYR A 171 -1.24 16.19 5.81
C TYR A 171 -2.31 15.93 6.87
N GLN A 172 -2.68 16.97 7.65
CA GLN A 172 -3.66 16.90 8.73
C GLN A 172 -5.05 17.46 8.34
N VAL A 173 -5.29 17.72 7.06
CA VAL A 173 -6.62 18.11 6.59
C VAL A 173 -7.62 16.97 6.78
N PRO A 174 -8.90 17.25 7.13
CA PRO A 174 -9.92 16.23 7.25
C PRO A 174 -10.02 15.38 5.97
N ALA A 175 -10.08 14.06 6.13
CA ALA A 175 -10.20 13.17 5.00
C ALA A 175 -11.63 13.17 4.46
N LYS A 176 -11.78 13.03 3.13
CA LYS A 176 -13.09 12.85 2.50
C LYS A 176 -13.79 11.59 3.05
N PRO A 177 -15.08 11.65 3.41
CA PRO A 177 -15.88 10.47 3.66
C PRO A 177 -15.83 9.51 2.46
N LEU A 178 -15.83 8.20 2.72
CA LEU A 178 -15.72 7.18 1.67
C LEU A 178 -16.77 7.35 0.58
N GLY A 179 -18.04 7.61 0.98
CA GLY A 179 -19.12 7.82 0.03
C GLY A 179 -18.95 9.04 -0.87
N ALA A 180 -18.35 10.14 -0.36
CA ALA A 180 -18.04 11.31 -1.16
C ALA A 180 -16.85 11.06 -2.11
N MET A 181 -15.85 10.28 -1.67
CA MET A 181 -14.74 9.86 -2.52
C MET A 181 -15.23 9.00 -3.70
N LEU A 182 -16.12 8.04 -3.45
CA LEU A 182 -16.69 7.16 -4.48
C LEU A 182 -17.66 7.86 -5.46
N ARG A 183 -18.01 9.12 -5.18
CA ARG A 183 -18.79 9.97 -6.11
C ARG A 183 -17.95 10.98 -6.87
N ASP A 184 -16.66 11.11 -6.52
CA ASP A 184 -15.75 12.03 -7.19
C ASP A 184 -15.24 11.40 -8.52
N PRO A 185 -15.60 11.94 -9.69
CA PRO A 185 -15.24 11.33 -10.97
C PRO A 185 -13.72 11.29 -11.21
N ARG A 186 -12.95 12.21 -10.60
CA ARG A 186 -11.49 12.23 -10.72
C ARG A 186 -10.88 11.05 -9.97
N MET A 187 -11.42 10.76 -8.77
CA MET A 187 -11.00 9.61 -7.97
C MET A 187 -11.39 8.30 -8.64
N LEU A 188 -12.62 8.22 -9.16
CA LEU A 188 -13.08 7.03 -9.89
C LEU A 188 -12.23 6.76 -11.13
N LEU A 189 -11.92 7.80 -11.92
CA LEU A 189 -11.04 7.66 -13.08
C LEU A 189 -9.65 7.16 -12.68
N PHE A 190 -9.06 7.75 -11.63
CA PHE A 190 -7.76 7.30 -11.13
C PHE A 190 -7.78 5.84 -10.71
N VAL A 191 -8.77 5.43 -9.90
CA VAL A 191 -8.93 4.04 -9.45
C VAL A 191 -9.15 3.11 -10.65
N PHE A 192 -10.00 3.49 -11.60
CA PHE A 192 -10.29 2.68 -12.78
C PHE A 192 -9.04 2.47 -13.64
N VAL A 193 -8.30 3.53 -13.94
CA VAL A 193 -7.05 3.43 -14.73
C VAL A 193 -6.03 2.56 -13.98
N TRP A 194 -5.87 2.78 -12.67
CA TRP A 194 -4.89 2.08 -11.88
C TRP A 194 -5.21 0.59 -11.71
N LEU A 195 -6.47 0.25 -11.37
CA LEU A 195 -6.92 -1.15 -11.30
C LEU A 195 -6.89 -1.81 -12.67
N GLY A 196 -7.29 -1.08 -13.73
CA GLY A 196 -7.21 -1.57 -15.10
C GLY A 196 -5.78 -1.95 -15.50
N LEU A 197 -4.80 -1.08 -15.19
CA LEU A 197 -3.38 -1.39 -15.42
C LEU A 197 -2.91 -2.60 -14.59
N ASN A 198 -3.33 -2.72 -13.33
CA ASN A 198 -2.96 -3.87 -12.51
C ASN A 198 -3.50 -5.19 -13.06
N VAL A 199 -4.76 -5.23 -13.46
CA VAL A 199 -5.37 -6.41 -14.09
C VAL A 199 -4.65 -6.72 -15.42
N LEU A 200 -4.42 -5.71 -16.25
CA LEU A 200 -3.75 -5.84 -17.54
C LEU A 200 -2.34 -6.46 -17.40
N LEU A 201 -1.55 -5.93 -16.44
CA LEU A 201 -0.20 -6.44 -16.14
C LEU A 201 -0.21 -7.82 -15.47
N GLY A 202 -1.32 -8.22 -14.86
CA GLY A 202 -1.54 -9.55 -14.30
C GLY A 202 -1.95 -10.61 -15.33
N LEU A 203 -2.32 -10.19 -16.55
CA LEU A 203 -2.66 -11.13 -17.62
C LEU A 203 -1.39 -11.74 -18.25
N PRO A 204 -1.39 -13.04 -18.57
CA PRO A 204 -0.23 -13.72 -19.19
C PRO A 204 0.25 -13.09 -20.51
N LEU A 205 -0.62 -12.30 -21.17
CA LEU A 205 -0.34 -11.64 -22.44
C LEU A 205 0.62 -10.44 -22.31
N PHE A 206 0.80 -9.91 -21.11
CA PHE A 206 1.59 -8.71 -20.84
C PHE A 206 2.72 -9.03 -19.86
N SER A 207 3.72 -9.78 -20.33
CA SER A 207 4.96 -9.99 -19.56
C SER A 207 5.83 -8.74 -19.63
N MET A 208 6.11 -8.13 -18.50
CA MET A 208 7.11 -7.05 -18.44
C MET A 208 8.52 -7.66 -18.60
N PRO A 209 9.41 -7.05 -19.38
CA PRO A 209 10.81 -7.49 -19.46
C PRO A 209 11.43 -7.52 -18.05
N GLY A 210 11.99 -8.68 -17.65
CA GLY A 210 12.59 -8.88 -16.34
C GLY A 210 11.63 -9.14 -15.19
N VAL A 211 10.32 -9.31 -15.45
CA VAL A 211 9.34 -9.81 -14.49
C VAL A 211 8.92 -11.20 -14.94
N GLU A 212 9.56 -12.22 -14.40
CA GLU A 212 9.15 -13.61 -14.60
C GLU A 212 7.94 -13.90 -13.71
N GLY A 213 6.83 -14.33 -14.29
CA GLY A 213 5.56 -14.63 -13.63
C GLY A 213 4.49 -13.54 -13.78
N SER A 214 3.25 -13.90 -13.54
CA SER A 214 2.12 -12.98 -13.56
C SER A 214 2.11 -12.12 -12.28
N VAL A 215 1.78 -10.85 -12.42
CA VAL A 215 1.53 -9.97 -11.26
C VAL A 215 0.35 -10.52 -10.47
N ALA A 216 0.51 -10.68 -9.15
CA ALA A 216 -0.56 -11.12 -8.25
C ALA A 216 -1.59 -9.99 -8.05
N TRP A 217 -2.33 -9.66 -9.12
CA TRP A 217 -3.27 -8.54 -9.13
C TRP A 217 -4.38 -8.67 -8.06
N GLN A 218 -4.74 -9.90 -7.68
CA GLN A 218 -5.70 -10.19 -6.61
C GLN A 218 -5.16 -9.69 -5.25
N ALA A 219 -3.87 -9.94 -4.96
CA ALA A 219 -3.22 -9.40 -3.77
C ALA A 219 -3.20 -7.87 -3.79
N HIS A 220 -2.97 -7.27 -4.96
CA HIS A 220 -3.02 -5.82 -5.15
C HIS A 220 -4.40 -5.25 -4.83
N LEU A 221 -5.45 -5.87 -5.36
CA LEU A 221 -6.84 -5.48 -5.08
C LEU A 221 -7.16 -5.64 -3.59
N GLY A 222 -6.74 -6.75 -2.97
CA GLY A 222 -6.93 -6.99 -1.53
C GLY A 222 -6.26 -5.93 -0.66
N GLY A 223 -5.00 -5.59 -0.96
CA GLY A 223 -4.27 -4.53 -0.27
C GLY A 223 -4.93 -3.15 -0.43
N PHE A 224 -5.32 -2.81 -1.66
CA PHE A 224 -6.02 -1.55 -1.97
C PHE A 224 -7.36 -1.43 -1.21
N LEU A 225 -8.22 -2.44 -1.29
CA LEU A 225 -9.51 -2.45 -0.59
C LEU A 225 -9.34 -2.45 0.93
N GLY A 226 -8.39 -3.24 1.45
CA GLY A 226 -8.03 -3.23 2.87
C GLY A 226 -7.63 -1.84 3.34
N GLY A 227 -6.75 -1.16 2.60
CA GLY A 227 -6.32 0.20 2.90
C GLY A 227 -7.43 1.23 2.82
N LEU A 228 -8.29 1.13 1.81
CA LEU A 228 -9.43 2.02 1.62
C LEU A 228 -10.44 1.94 2.77
N LEU A 229 -10.79 0.71 3.17
CA LEU A 229 -11.81 0.45 4.19
C LEU A 229 -11.29 0.70 5.60
N ALA A 230 -10.05 0.29 5.89
CA ALA A 230 -9.46 0.43 7.22
C ALA A 230 -8.91 1.83 7.50
N PHE A 231 -8.78 2.70 6.51
CA PHE A 231 -8.22 4.04 6.67
C PHE A 231 -8.71 4.76 7.93
N ALA A 232 -10.03 4.81 8.14
CA ALA A 232 -10.63 5.54 9.26
C ALA A 232 -10.22 4.99 10.64
N ALA A 233 -9.92 3.69 10.74
CA ALA A 233 -9.47 3.07 12.00
C ALA A 233 -8.01 3.44 12.35
N PHE A 234 -7.20 3.77 11.34
CA PHE A 234 -5.80 4.16 11.51
C PHE A 234 -5.59 5.68 11.53
N ASP A 235 -6.56 6.45 11.00
CA ASP A 235 -6.44 7.89 10.85
C ASP A 235 -6.53 8.62 12.21
N PRO A 236 -5.48 9.35 12.62
CA PRO A 236 -5.52 10.14 13.85
C PRO A 236 -6.31 11.44 13.72
N VAL A 237 -6.66 11.85 12.48
CA VAL A 237 -7.35 13.12 12.21
C VAL A 237 -8.85 12.88 12.20
N PRO A 238 -9.63 13.60 13.02
CA PRO A 238 -11.09 13.47 13.01
C PRO A 238 -11.68 13.75 11.61
N THR A 239 -12.65 12.95 11.20
CA THR A 239 -13.46 13.24 10.01
C THR A 239 -14.47 14.33 10.35
N LEU A 240 -14.66 15.31 9.45
CA LEU A 240 -15.74 16.27 9.60
C LEU A 240 -17.09 15.54 9.55
N PRO A 241 -18.04 15.90 10.43
CA PRO A 241 -19.42 15.40 10.32
C PRO A 241 -20.01 15.78 8.96
N ALA A 242 -20.83 14.90 8.42
CA ALA A 242 -21.41 15.02 7.07
C ALA A 242 -22.35 16.24 6.89
N THR A 243 -22.64 16.97 7.95
CA THR A 243 -23.61 18.08 8.01
C THR A 243 -23.07 19.44 7.60
N GLU A 244 -21.74 19.65 7.54
CA GLU A 244 -21.18 20.98 7.18
C GLU A 244 -20.93 21.19 5.69
N ASN A 245 -21.08 20.16 4.85
CA ASN A 245 -20.75 20.27 3.42
C ASN A 245 -21.87 20.87 2.52
N GLY A 246 -22.97 21.33 3.08
CA GLY A 246 -24.13 21.77 2.29
C GLY A 246 -24.77 23.12 2.64
N LEU A 247 -24.45 23.71 3.78
CA LEU A 247 -25.21 24.89 4.22
C LEU A 247 -24.47 26.22 4.14
N ASP A 248 -23.13 26.23 4.08
CA ASP A 248 -22.38 27.49 4.04
C ASP A 248 -22.15 28.06 2.64
N ALA A 249 -22.40 27.28 1.58
CA ALA A 249 -22.30 27.79 0.21
C ALA A 249 -23.52 28.64 -0.19
N ASP A 250 -24.69 28.39 0.41
CA ASP A 250 -25.91 29.13 0.08
C ASP A 250 -26.11 30.37 0.96
N ALA A 251 -25.45 30.45 2.12
CA ALA A 251 -25.59 31.61 3.02
C ALA A 251 -24.79 32.84 2.56
N GLN A 252 -23.67 32.65 1.83
CA GLN A 252 -22.87 33.77 1.33
C GLN A 252 -23.37 34.37 0.01
N SER A 253 -24.28 33.69 -0.70
CA SER A 253 -24.81 34.21 -1.96
C SER A 253 -26.01 35.15 -1.76
N THR A 254 -26.59 35.25 -0.59
CA THR A 254 -27.78 36.08 -0.32
C THR A 254 -27.46 37.43 0.29
N ASP A 255 -26.27 37.66 0.82
CA ASP A 255 -25.88 38.96 1.39
C ASP A 255 -25.31 39.96 0.36
N ASP A 256 -24.81 39.48 -0.76
CA ASP A 256 -24.31 40.37 -1.86
C ASP A 256 -25.39 40.89 -2.81
N ALA A 257 -26.67 40.48 -2.65
CA ALA A 257 -27.77 40.91 -3.49
C ALA A 257 -28.65 42.03 -2.87
N SER A 258 -28.28 42.55 -1.68
CA SER A 258 -29.08 43.57 -0.97
C SER A 258 -28.27 44.81 -0.53
N SER A 259 -27.17 45.15 -1.24
CA SER A 259 -26.49 46.43 -1.02
C SER A 259 -26.37 47.22 -2.33
#